data_ebffd100df31b93b0939cf020ecf2779
#
_entry.id   ebffd100df31b93b0939cf020ecf2779
#
_cell.length_a   1.000
_cell.length_b   1.000
_cell.length_c   1.000
_cell.angle_alpha   90.00
_cell.angle_beta   90.00
_cell.angle_gamma   90.00
#
_symmetry.space_group_name_H-M   'P 1'
#
loop_
_entity.id
_entity.type
_entity.pdbx_description
1 polymer ?
#
loop_
_entity_poly.entity_id
_entity_poly.type
_entity_poly.pdbx_seq_one_letter_code
_entity_poly.pdbx_strand_id
1 'polypeptide(L)'
;MSRNSLWISTFVLLIFCSHIVETKGQRLPVPDILKATSEADSTYLPDFSFAGYHNGESAIPVSAGTRIHATDYGVVPNDGLDDSRALKMAIKAASTLDGKVTLQLPAGRIILSDILYVERSNFVIRGAGTGANGTELHCPRPLMYVKDPVELTELREYLIEFDKRQREKENNIDLPFSQYAWSGGFIWTKVPNTRVKSYLQKYDKPPTVLANIASGERGDFVIEASAIKDLNVGDIVELQLFNKEGKRGALMFGLYKDQVAKVGSHHWNFPDLPLVKQQVEILKIEGNTITINAPLTIAIKPSYKAQLVAWKHLEEVGIENFKVTFPKAPRVAHHVEQGFNAIYLTRVYNSWVKNVIIENADSGIITEEIANVTMRNIVTQGENHAHYTVMMQGTYNVLAEGIKVYNKAVHPLSFNTFATKSVYSNCEVFVDPILDQHSGANHQNLFDNIKVHVAPNSDRSYPLFAGGGAGYWKPSHGAFSTFWNIHVHFLDGLDSELPITLNGMKDGPLARLVGITANHNVQVFYEPSAYIASINQVLENVPSLYRYQLERRLK
;
A
#
# COMPACT_ATOMS: atom_id res chain seq x y z
N MET A 1 -45.72 21.13 -78.88
CA MET A 1 -45.54 19.74 -79.30
C MET A 1 -44.17 19.30 -78.77
N SER A 2 -44.09 18.69 -77.60
CA SER A 2 -42.85 18.17 -77.06
C SER A 2 -43.18 16.83 -76.37
N ARG A 3 -42.55 15.76 -76.82
CA ARG A 3 -42.71 14.41 -76.30
C ARG A 3 -41.72 14.25 -75.11
N ASN A 4 -42.29 13.92 -73.98
CA ASN A 4 -41.58 13.43 -72.81
C ASN A 4 -41.15 11.96 -72.99
N SER A 5 -39.87 11.65 -72.88
CA SER A 5 -39.40 10.26 -72.76
C SER A 5 -38.98 9.99 -71.32
N LEU A 6 -39.72 9.02 -70.73
CA LEU A 6 -39.47 8.45 -69.39
C LEU A 6 -38.31 7.46 -69.51
N TRP A 7 -37.26 7.66 -68.72
CA TRP A 7 -36.21 6.64 -68.50
C TRP A 7 -36.47 5.96 -67.17
N ILE A 8 -36.78 4.64 -67.24
CA ILE A 8 -36.91 3.77 -66.10
C ILE A 8 -35.49 3.21 -65.79
N SER A 9 -34.87 3.65 -64.68
CA SER A 9 -33.62 3.07 -64.20
C SER A 9 -33.93 1.90 -63.26
N THR A 10 -33.61 0.70 -63.70
CA THR A 10 -33.69 -0.52 -62.92
C THR A 10 -32.50 -0.58 -61.94
N PHE A 11 -32.74 -0.40 -60.65
CA PHE A 11 -31.74 -0.60 -59.59
C PHE A 11 -31.66 -2.10 -59.27
N VAL A 12 -30.55 -2.73 -59.62
CA VAL A 12 -30.23 -4.11 -59.19
C VAL A 12 -29.59 -4.02 -57.79
N LEU A 13 -30.32 -4.45 -56.78
CA LEU A 13 -29.87 -4.53 -55.40
C LEU A 13 -29.02 -5.81 -55.25
N LEU A 14 -27.70 -5.68 -55.27
CA LEU A 14 -26.76 -6.76 -54.91
C LEU A 14 -26.71 -6.90 -53.41
N ILE A 15 -27.39 -7.91 -52.86
CA ILE A 15 -27.29 -8.29 -51.45
C ILE A 15 -25.96 -9.03 -51.28
N PHE A 16 -24.94 -8.33 -50.75
CA PHE A 16 -23.76 -8.98 -50.22
C PHE A 16 -24.10 -9.65 -48.87
N CYS A 17 -24.32 -10.95 -48.86
CA CYS A 17 -24.26 -11.74 -47.63
C CYS A 17 -22.81 -11.80 -47.15
N SER A 18 -22.41 -10.86 -46.32
CA SER A 18 -21.18 -11.01 -45.54
C SER A 18 -21.41 -12.12 -44.51
N HIS A 19 -20.84 -13.27 -44.74
CA HIS A 19 -20.68 -14.29 -43.72
C HIS A 19 -19.69 -13.69 -42.70
N ILE A 20 -20.21 -13.22 -41.57
CA ILE A 20 -19.38 -12.97 -40.37
C ILE A 20 -18.94 -14.34 -39.92
N VAL A 21 -17.75 -14.76 -40.31
CA VAL A 21 -17.04 -15.85 -39.66
C VAL A 21 -16.71 -15.33 -38.25
N GLU A 22 -17.56 -15.68 -37.26
CA GLU A 22 -17.13 -15.61 -35.87
C GLU A 22 -15.88 -16.50 -35.73
N THR A 23 -14.71 -15.91 -35.86
CA THR A 23 -13.50 -16.51 -35.34
C THR A 23 -13.72 -16.61 -33.84
N LYS A 24 -14.10 -17.79 -33.35
CA LYS A 24 -13.94 -18.13 -31.93
C LYS A 24 -12.47 -17.87 -31.60
N GLY A 25 -12.19 -16.68 -31.08
CA GLY A 25 -10.88 -16.32 -30.60
C GLY A 25 -10.45 -17.43 -29.64
N GLN A 26 -9.33 -18.04 -29.93
CA GLN A 26 -8.72 -19.07 -29.08
C GLN A 26 -8.51 -18.38 -27.73
N ARG A 27 -9.32 -18.70 -26.71
CA ARG A 27 -9.14 -18.14 -25.37
C ARG A 27 -7.73 -18.52 -24.92
N LEU A 28 -6.87 -17.54 -24.73
CA LEU A 28 -5.54 -17.78 -24.20
C LEU A 28 -5.68 -18.57 -22.89
N PRO A 29 -4.85 -19.58 -22.67
CA PRO A 29 -5.01 -20.41 -21.48
C PRO A 29 -4.82 -19.59 -20.20
N VAL A 30 -5.61 -19.88 -19.18
CA VAL A 30 -5.41 -19.37 -17.83
C VAL A 30 -4.03 -19.86 -17.35
N PRO A 31 -3.19 -18.99 -16.76
CA PRO A 31 -1.86 -19.38 -16.25
C PRO A 31 -1.90 -20.62 -15.36
N ASP A 32 -0.94 -21.54 -15.54
CA ASP A 32 -0.98 -22.84 -14.86
C ASP A 32 -0.92 -22.74 -13.33
N ILE A 33 -0.27 -21.72 -12.81
CA ILE A 33 -0.23 -21.46 -11.35
C ILE A 33 -1.63 -21.27 -10.74
N LEU A 34 -2.61 -20.80 -11.53
CA LEU A 34 -4.01 -20.65 -11.08
C LEU A 34 -4.82 -21.96 -11.09
N LYS A 35 -4.25 -22.99 -11.72
CA LYS A 35 -4.86 -24.34 -11.78
C LYS A 35 -4.30 -25.25 -10.68
N ALA A 36 -3.21 -24.84 -10.04
CA ALA A 36 -2.59 -25.62 -8.97
C ALA A 36 -3.53 -25.69 -7.76
N THR A 37 -3.73 -26.92 -7.25
CA THR A 37 -4.53 -27.22 -6.05
C THR A 37 -3.66 -27.63 -4.87
N SER A 38 -2.34 -27.61 -5.04
CA SER A 38 -1.37 -28.04 -4.03
C SER A 38 -0.95 -26.90 -3.13
N GLU A 39 -0.90 -27.15 -1.82
CA GLU A 39 -0.34 -26.28 -0.79
C GLU A 39 1.20 -26.25 -0.78
N ALA A 40 1.86 -26.98 -1.71
CA ALA A 40 3.31 -26.97 -1.81
C ALA A 40 3.84 -25.57 -2.14
N ASP A 41 4.92 -25.15 -1.50
CA ASP A 41 5.52 -23.84 -1.69
C ASP A 41 5.86 -23.51 -3.16
N SER A 42 6.18 -24.51 -3.98
CA SER A 42 6.47 -24.34 -5.42
C SER A 42 5.27 -23.87 -6.24
N THR A 43 4.06 -24.24 -5.83
CA THR A 43 2.79 -23.96 -6.52
C THR A 43 1.87 -23.01 -5.75
N TYR A 44 2.19 -22.70 -4.51
CA TYR A 44 1.40 -21.78 -3.69
C TYR A 44 1.35 -20.38 -4.31
N LEU A 45 0.16 -19.87 -4.45
CA LEU A 45 -0.12 -18.49 -4.84
C LEU A 45 -0.94 -17.84 -3.71
N PRO A 46 -0.46 -16.77 -3.08
CA PRO A 46 -1.21 -16.10 -2.03
C PRO A 46 -2.60 -15.65 -2.52
N ASP A 47 -3.59 -15.76 -1.67
CA ASP A 47 -4.91 -15.19 -1.91
C ASP A 47 -4.92 -13.71 -1.50
N PHE A 48 -5.07 -12.82 -2.46
CA PHE A 48 -5.09 -11.36 -2.28
C PHE A 48 -6.52 -10.80 -2.24
N SER A 49 -7.53 -11.63 -2.36
CA SER A 49 -8.93 -11.19 -2.51
C SER A 49 -9.48 -10.43 -1.31
N PHE A 50 -8.84 -10.54 -0.15
CA PHE A 50 -9.22 -9.84 1.09
C PHE A 50 -8.66 -8.42 1.20
N ALA A 51 -7.87 -7.95 0.22
CA ALA A 51 -7.31 -6.60 0.28
C ALA A 51 -8.39 -5.53 0.03
N GLY A 52 -8.36 -4.48 0.86
CA GLY A 52 -9.23 -3.33 0.74
C GLY A 52 -10.35 -3.25 1.77
N TYR A 53 -11.11 -2.18 1.69
CA TYR A 53 -12.21 -1.82 2.57
C TYR A 53 -13.21 -2.99 2.72
N HIS A 54 -13.48 -3.38 3.98
CA HIS A 54 -14.30 -4.56 4.31
C HIS A 54 -13.91 -5.81 3.51
N ASN A 55 -12.65 -6.20 3.54
CA ASN A 55 -12.11 -7.35 2.79
C ASN A 55 -12.36 -7.26 1.26
N GLY A 56 -12.46 -6.05 0.70
CA GLY A 56 -12.81 -5.85 -0.72
C GLY A 56 -14.28 -6.12 -1.07
N GLU A 57 -15.12 -6.47 -0.13
CA GLU A 57 -16.51 -6.90 -0.33
C GLU A 57 -17.50 -5.73 -0.44
N SER A 58 -17.15 -4.59 0.15
CA SER A 58 -18.05 -3.44 0.23
C SER A 58 -17.55 -2.27 -0.61
N ALA A 59 -18.50 -1.55 -1.22
CA ALA A 59 -18.21 -0.28 -1.86
C ALA A 59 -17.89 0.79 -0.82
N ILE A 60 -16.90 1.64 -1.12
CA ILE A 60 -16.62 2.83 -0.30
C ILE A 60 -17.87 3.73 -0.25
N PRO A 61 -18.33 4.17 0.93
CA PRO A 61 -19.54 4.97 1.07
C PRO A 61 -19.49 6.27 0.27
N VAL A 62 -20.58 6.62 -0.41
CA VAL A 62 -20.70 7.89 -1.14
C VAL A 62 -21.00 9.06 -0.21
N SER A 63 -21.77 8.80 0.84
CA SER A 63 -22.08 9.79 1.88
C SER A 63 -21.96 9.15 3.27
N ALA A 64 -21.55 9.93 4.24
CA ALA A 64 -21.38 9.42 5.60
C ALA A 64 -21.99 10.39 6.61
N GLY A 65 -23.15 10.05 7.14
CA GLY A 65 -23.77 10.64 8.32
C GLY A 65 -24.04 12.15 8.29
N THR A 66 -23.93 12.77 9.47
CA THR A 66 -24.12 14.20 9.66
C THR A 66 -23.03 15.00 8.95
N ARG A 67 -23.42 16.00 8.17
CA ARG A 67 -22.48 16.90 7.50
C ARG A 67 -22.33 18.20 8.31
N ILE A 68 -21.08 18.58 8.55
CA ILE A 68 -20.70 19.90 9.09
C ILE A 68 -19.79 20.59 8.07
N HIS A 69 -19.87 21.91 7.99
CA HIS A 69 -19.06 22.69 7.06
C HIS A 69 -17.92 23.39 7.79
N ALA A 70 -16.71 23.30 7.25
CA ALA A 70 -15.54 23.92 7.85
C ALA A 70 -15.67 25.47 7.90
N THR A 71 -16.44 26.05 6.98
CA THR A 71 -16.77 27.50 6.96
C THR A 71 -17.54 27.95 8.20
N ASP A 72 -18.34 27.07 8.82
CA ASP A 72 -19.09 27.39 10.04
C ASP A 72 -18.16 27.58 11.26
N TYR A 73 -16.91 27.18 11.12
CA TYR A 73 -15.86 27.29 12.15
C TYR A 73 -14.80 28.34 11.81
N GLY A 74 -15.00 29.10 10.72
CA GLY A 74 -14.15 30.22 10.34
C GLY A 74 -13.09 29.89 9.28
N VAL A 75 -13.21 28.77 8.57
CA VAL A 75 -12.37 28.49 7.39
C VAL A 75 -12.82 29.40 6.24
N VAL A 76 -11.89 30.18 5.70
CA VAL A 76 -12.15 31.15 4.61
C VAL A 76 -11.18 30.88 3.45
N PRO A 77 -11.63 30.16 2.41
CA PRO A 77 -10.75 29.84 1.30
C PRO A 77 -10.35 31.10 0.51
N ASN A 78 -9.13 31.10 -0.03
CA ASN A 78 -8.56 32.14 -0.90
C ASN A 78 -8.30 33.52 -0.25
N ASP A 79 -8.32 33.63 1.08
CA ASP A 79 -8.00 34.90 1.79
C ASP A 79 -6.48 35.03 2.09
N GLY A 80 -5.71 33.95 1.91
CA GLY A 80 -4.27 33.91 2.15
C GLY A 80 -3.87 33.81 3.62
N LEU A 81 -4.82 33.65 4.52
CA LEU A 81 -4.59 33.50 5.97
C LEU A 81 -4.53 32.01 6.37
N ASP A 82 -3.96 31.73 7.53
CA ASP A 82 -3.84 30.37 8.08
C ASP A 82 -5.15 29.89 8.71
N ASP A 83 -5.74 28.86 8.12
CA ASP A 83 -6.98 28.22 8.55
C ASP A 83 -6.79 27.08 9.58
N SER A 84 -5.56 26.76 9.97
CA SER A 84 -5.27 25.59 10.82
C SER A 84 -6.10 25.56 12.10
N ARG A 85 -6.27 26.73 12.76
CA ARG A 85 -7.06 26.84 13.99
C ARG A 85 -8.54 26.55 13.73
N ALA A 86 -9.10 27.09 12.65
CA ALA A 86 -10.50 26.90 12.27
C ALA A 86 -10.79 25.43 11.92
N LEU A 87 -9.89 24.80 11.15
CA LEU A 87 -9.97 23.37 10.81
C LEU A 87 -9.92 22.48 12.07
N LYS A 88 -9.01 22.77 13.01
CA LYS A 88 -8.94 22.05 14.29
C LYS A 88 -10.21 22.22 15.13
N MET A 89 -10.81 23.40 15.12
CA MET A 89 -12.10 23.65 15.79
C MET A 89 -13.22 22.83 15.13
N ALA A 90 -13.27 22.75 13.81
CA ALA A 90 -14.25 21.95 13.09
C ALA A 90 -14.10 20.44 13.40
N ILE A 91 -12.86 19.91 13.39
CA ILE A 91 -12.59 18.52 13.77
C ILE A 91 -13.00 18.25 15.23
N LYS A 92 -12.68 19.17 16.14
CA LYS A 92 -13.10 19.07 17.56
C LYS A 92 -14.62 19.06 17.70
N ALA A 93 -15.34 19.90 16.97
CA ALA A 93 -16.80 19.88 16.97
C ALA A 93 -17.34 18.55 16.41
N ALA A 94 -16.76 18.05 15.32
CA ALA A 94 -17.11 16.75 14.79
C ALA A 94 -16.95 15.62 15.83
N SER A 95 -15.95 15.70 16.71
CA SER A 95 -15.69 14.67 17.72
C SER A 95 -16.74 14.61 18.83
N THR A 96 -17.61 15.63 18.96
CA THR A 96 -18.70 15.66 19.93
C THR A 96 -20.03 15.14 19.38
N LEU A 97 -20.10 14.84 18.08
CA LEU A 97 -21.31 14.34 17.42
C LEU A 97 -21.33 12.81 17.42
N ASP A 98 -22.51 12.23 17.60
CA ASP A 98 -22.70 10.80 17.53
C ASP A 98 -22.73 10.29 16.07
N GLY A 99 -22.40 9.00 15.89
CA GLY A 99 -22.48 8.31 14.62
C GLY A 99 -21.46 8.78 13.56
N LYS A 100 -21.83 8.63 12.29
CA LYS A 100 -20.98 9.01 11.15
C LYS A 100 -21.03 10.51 10.90
N VAL A 101 -19.88 11.15 10.76
CA VAL A 101 -19.77 12.62 10.52
C VAL A 101 -18.87 12.87 9.31
N THR A 102 -19.30 13.78 8.44
CA THR A 102 -18.49 14.31 7.33
C THR A 102 -18.17 15.78 7.58
N LEU A 103 -16.88 16.10 7.69
CA LEU A 103 -16.38 17.48 7.62
C LEU A 103 -16.22 17.86 6.14
N GLN A 104 -17.09 18.75 5.67
CA GLN A 104 -17.04 19.29 4.32
C GLN A 104 -16.12 20.51 4.27
N LEU A 105 -15.04 20.42 3.49
CA LEU A 105 -14.17 21.54 3.18
C LEU A 105 -14.75 22.34 2.01
N PRO A 106 -14.63 23.69 2.02
CA PRO A 106 -15.07 24.53 0.91
C PRO A 106 -14.16 24.37 -0.31
N ALA A 107 -14.66 24.78 -1.48
CA ALA A 107 -13.86 24.97 -2.66
C ALA A 107 -12.90 26.16 -2.49
N GLY A 108 -11.72 26.09 -3.12
CA GLY A 108 -10.67 27.11 -3.05
C GLY A 108 -9.47 26.67 -2.24
N ARG A 109 -8.48 27.56 -2.13
CA ARG A 109 -7.23 27.33 -1.41
C ARG A 109 -7.40 27.65 0.06
N ILE A 110 -7.11 26.66 0.89
CA ILE A 110 -7.13 26.70 2.37
C ILE A 110 -5.69 26.55 2.85
N ILE A 111 -5.20 27.44 3.69
CA ILE A 111 -3.83 27.39 4.20
C ILE A 111 -3.76 26.52 5.45
N LEU A 112 -2.89 25.54 5.45
CA LEU A 112 -2.68 24.61 6.55
C LEU A 112 -1.22 24.60 7.00
N SER A 113 -0.95 25.14 8.20
CA SER A 113 0.40 25.25 8.78
C SER A 113 0.60 24.34 10.00
N ASP A 114 -0.37 23.50 10.34
CA ASP A 114 -0.32 22.62 11.52
C ASP A 114 -0.98 21.28 11.24
N ILE A 115 -0.71 20.27 12.06
CA ILE A 115 -1.23 18.91 11.87
C ILE A 115 -2.72 18.84 12.21
N LEU A 116 -3.50 18.25 11.33
CA LEU A 116 -4.90 17.89 11.55
C LEU A 116 -4.98 16.44 12.03
N TYR A 117 -5.20 16.24 13.33
CA TYR A 117 -5.40 14.91 13.90
C TYR A 117 -6.83 14.44 13.70
N VAL A 118 -6.98 13.23 13.18
CA VAL A 118 -8.23 12.47 13.15
C VAL A 118 -8.14 11.43 14.26
N GLU A 119 -8.87 11.63 15.35
CA GLU A 119 -8.78 10.81 16.57
C GLU A 119 -10.12 10.13 16.90
N ARG A 120 -11.00 10.01 15.90
CA ARG A 120 -12.29 9.31 16.05
C ARG A 120 -12.61 8.41 14.87
N SER A 121 -13.33 7.33 15.13
CA SER A 121 -13.97 6.49 14.13
C SER A 121 -15.19 7.18 13.49
N ASN A 122 -15.66 6.63 12.35
CA ASN A 122 -16.83 7.13 11.64
C ASN A 122 -16.71 8.60 11.23
N PHE A 123 -15.55 8.99 10.68
CA PHE A 123 -15.26 10.37 10.32
C PHE A 123 -14.69 10.51 8.92
N VAL A 124 -15.24 11.43 8.14
CA VAL A 124 -14.80 11.71 6.78
C VAL A 124 -14.37 13.17 6.65
N ILE A 125 -13.15 13.42 6.15
CA ILE A 125 -12.73 14.73 5.65
C ILE A 125 -12.96 14.72 4.14
N ARG A 126 -13.83 15.60 3.65
CA ARG A 126 -14.21 15.65 2.24
C ARG A 126 -14.04 17.05 1.67
N GLY A 127 -13.28 17.17 0.59
CA GLY A 127 -13.21 18.39 -0.21
C GLY A 127 -14.32 18.49 -1.25
N ALA A 128 -14.33 19.59 -1.99
CA ALA A 128 -15.26 19.86 -3.09
C ALA A 128 -14.83 19.21 -4.42
N GLY A 129 -13.66 18.59 -4.45
CA GLY A 129 -13.08 17.95 -5.65
C GLY A 129 -11.62 18.32 -5.84
N THR A 130 -10.99 17.71 -6.85
CA THR A 130 -9.55 17.90 -7.19
C THR A 130 -9.32 18.83 -8.38
N GLY A 131 -10.38 19.26 -9.08
CA GLY A 131 -10.29 20.16 -10.26
C GLY A 131 -10.02 21.62 -9.87
N ALA A 132 -10.01 22.50 -10.87
CA ALA A 132 -9.74 23.94 -10.71
C ALA A 132 -10.67 24.63 -9.68
N ASN A 133 -11.92 24.18 -9.58
CA ASN A 133 -12.92 24.67 -8.63
C ASN A 133 -13.06 23.74 -7.40
N GLY A 134 -12.08 22.91 -7.15
CA GLY A 134 -12.05 21.98 -6.03
C GLY A 134 -11.46 22.60 -4.77
N THR A 135 -11.21 21.76 -3.77
CA THR A 135 -10.52 22.14 -2.54
C THR A 135 -9.02 21.91 -2.68
N GLU A 136 -8.22 22.90 -2.32
CA GLU A 136 -6.76 22.80 -2.20
C GLU A 136 -6.35 23.08 -0.74
N LEU A 137 -5.76 22.09 -0.09
CA LEU A 137 -5.06 22.29 1.18
C LEU A 137 -3.61 22.62 0.86
N HIS A 138 -3.21 23.88 1.04
CA HIS A 138 -1.84 24.34 0.82
C HIS A 138 -1.06 24.40 2.13
N CYS A 139 0.02 23.64 2.21
CA CYS A 139 0.91 23.58 3.37
C CYS A 139 2.19 24.37 3.06
N PRO A 140 2.32 25.64 3.48
CA PRO A 140 3.42 26.52 3.05
C PRO A 140 4.77 26.19 3.71
N ARG A 141 4.79 25.41 4.77
CA ARG A 141 5.99 25.02 5.52
C ARG A 141 5.98 23.53 5.83
N PRO A 142 7.14 22.87 5.92
CA PRO A 142 7.22 21.46 6.28
C PRO A 142 6.97 21.23 7.77
N LEU A 143 6.70 19.99 8.15
CA LEU A 143 6.42 19.57 9.53
C LEU A 143 7.55 19.91 10.52
N MET A 144 8.79 20.06 10.06
CA MET A 144 9.91 20.47 10.92
C MET A 144 9.71 21.84 11.58
N TYR A 145 8.78 22.66 11.11
CA TYR A 145 8.39 23.94 11.71
C TYR A 145 7.21 23.83 12.67
N VAL A 146 6.60 22.66 12.76
CA VAL A 146 5.52 22.37 13.71
C VAL A 146 6.13 21.77 14.98
N LYS A 147 5.54 22.03 16.14
CA LYS A 147 5.96 21.37 17.39
C LYS A 147 5.75 19.85 17.24
N ASP A 148 6.80 19.08 17.39
CA ASP A 148 6.72 17.62 17.32
C ASP A 148 5.71 17.08 18.34
N PRO A 149 4.85 16.16 17.91
CA PRO A 149 4.16 15.27 18.83
C PRO A 149 5.15 14.45 19.66
N VAL A 150 4.76 14.05 20.87
CA VAL A 150 5.61 13.27 21.77
C VAL A 150 6.14 12.00 21.07
N GLU A 151 5.31 11.34 20.31
CA GLU A 151 5.66 10.11 19.58
C GLU A 151 6.78 10.33 18.54
N LEU A 152 6.80 11.47 17.86
CA LEU A 152 7.87 11.80 16.91
C LEU A 152 9.13 12.27 17.63
N THR A 153 9.01 12.87 18.80
CA THR A 153 10.17 13.21 19.64
C THR A 153 10.91 11.94 20.06
N GLU A 154 10.19 10.92 20.50
CA GLU A 154 10.75 9.61 20.85
C GLU A 154 11.45 8.94 19.65
N LEU A 155 10.84 8.99 18.46
CA LEU A 155 11.46 8.49 17.24
C LEU A 155 12.74 9.27 16.90
N ARG A 156 12.75 10.58 17.06
CA ARG A 156 13.94 11.41 16.85
C ARG A 156 15.08 11.00 17.79
N GLU A 157 14.79 10.83 19.08
CA GLU A 157 15.76 10.38 20.08
C GLU A 157 16.33 9.00 19.70
N TYR A 158 15.47 8.09 19.29
CA TYR A 158 15.89 6.77 18.81
C TYR A 158 16.85 6.87 17.61
N LEU A 159 16.52 7.67 16.60
CA LEU A 159 17.35 7.84 15.41
C LEU A 159 18.71 8.47 15.74
N ILE A 160 18.76 9.44 16.64
CA ILE A 160 20.02 10.08 17.10
C ILE A 160 20.91 9.07 17.86
N GLU A 161 20.31 8.25 18.72
CA GLU A 161 21.04 7.31 19.56
C GLU A 161 21.51 6.06 18.81
N PHE A 162 20.64 5.45 18.03
CA PHE A 162 20.86 4.11 17.49
C PHE A 162 21.26 4.05 16.03
N ASP A 163 20.84 5.00 15.20
CA ASP A 163 21.25 5.02 13.80
C ASP A 163 22.45 5.94 13.57
N LYS A 164 23.66 5.39 13.74
CA LYS A 164 24.92 6.13 13.59
C LYS A 164 25.44 6.16 12.15
N ARG A 165 24.87 5.41 11.23
CA ARG A 165 25.42 5.24 9.86
C ARG A 165 25.28 6.49 9.01
N GLN A 166 24.30 7.36 9.28
CA GLN A 166 24.19 8.64 8.62
C GLN A 166 25.34 9.58 8.90
N ARG A 167 26.18 9.29 9.90
CA ARG A 167 27.42 10.01 10.21
C ARG A 167 28.64 9.44 9.51
N GLU A 168 28.47 8.35 8.79
CA GLU A 168 29.53 7.77 7.96
C GLU A 168 29.65 8.55 6.66
N LYS A 169 30.87 8.72 6.16
CA LYS A 169 31.12 9.49 4.92
C LYS A 169 30.37 8.95 3.71
N GLU A 170 30.16 7.65 3.66
CA GLU A 170 29.43 6.99 2.58
C GLU A 170 27.96 7.43 2.51
N ASN A 171 27.39 7.94 3.59
CA ASN A 171 26.03 8.45 3.66
C ASN A 171 25.91 9.96 3.31
N ASN A 172 26.99 10.59 2.91
CA ASN A 172 27.11 11.96 2.39
C ASN A 172 26.85 13.11 3.36
N ILE A 173 26.28 12.90 4.53
CA ILE A 173 25.97 13.97 5.48
C ILE A 173 26.15 13.51 6.91
N ASP A 174 26.65 14.40 7.76
CA ASP A 174 26.81 14.18 9.20
C ASP A 174 25.63 14.79 9.97
N LEU A 175 24.43 14.35 9.62
CA LEU A 175 23.18 14.78 10.26
C LEU A 175 22.37 13.56 10.70
N PRO A 176 21.63 13.62 11.80
CA PRO A 176 20.66 12.59 12.18
C PRO A 176 19.57 12.42 11.11
N PHE A 177 19.10 11.19 10.91
CA PHE A 177 17.92 10.97 10.07
C PHE A 177 16.71 11.73 10.63
N SER A 178 15.91 12.25 9.72
CA SER A 178 14.67 12.92 10.06
C SER A 178 13.59 11.90 10.42
N GLN A 179 12.89 12.12 11.51
CA GLN A 179 11.68 11.34 11.84
C GLN A 179 10.62 11.46 10.74
N TYR A 180 10.65 12.54 9.97
CA TYR A 180 9.72 12.78 8.86
C TYR A 180 10.04 11.98 7.60
N ALA A 181 11.18 11.30 7.54
CA ALA A 181 11.48 10.39 6.43
C ALA A 181 10.50 9.21 6.36
N TRP A 182 9.93 8.80 7.50
CA TRP A 182 9.03 7.63 7.58
C TRP A 182 7.75 7.86 8.37
N SER A 183 7.50 9.08 8.85
CA SER A 183 6.40 9.35 9.79
C SER A 183 5.89 10.76 9.66
N GLY A 184 4.71 11.00 10.21
CA GLY A 184 4.09 12.32 10.21
C GLY A 184 3.42 12.67 8.88
N GLY A 185 2.40 13.49 8.97
CA GLY A 185 1.65 14.05 7.85
C GLY A 185 0.76 15.19 8.32
N PHE A 186 0.43 16.12 7.43
CA PHE A 186 -0.47 17.23 7.76
C PHE A 186 -1.90 16.76 8.06
N ILE A 187 -2.32 15.62 7.51
CA ILE A 187 -3.52 14.90 7.94
C ILE A 187 -3.04 13.60 8.56
N TRP A 188 -3.33 13.38 9.83
CA TRP A 188 -2.83 12.24 10.57
C TRP A 188 -3.95 11.54 11.35
N THR A 189 -4.24 10.27 11.03
CA THR A 189 -5.12 9.43 11.85
C THR A 189 -4.36 8.94 13.07
N LYS A 190 -4.88 9.17 14.26
CA LYS A 190 -4.17 8.87 15.50
C LYS A 190 -5.12 8.32 16.57
N VAL A 191 -4.81 7.15 17.08
CA VAL A 191 -5.47 6.63 18.29
C VAL A 191 -4.81 7.27 19.51
N PRO A 192 -5.56 7.98 20.36
CA PRO A 192 -5.00 8.61 21.56
C PRO A 192 -4.24 7.61 22.44
N ASN A 193 -3.12 8.04 23.01
CA ASN A 193 -2.30 7.25 23.93
C ASN A 193 -1.73 5.94 23.33
N THR A 194 -1.53 5.88 22.01
CA THR A 194 -0.80 4.80 21.34
C THR A 194 0.48 5.31 20.72
N ARG A 195 1.47 4.43 20.58
CA ARG A 195 2.72 4.74 19.89
C ARG A 195 2.53 4.72 18.38
N VAL A 196 3.40 5.44 17.69
CA VAL A 196 3.39 5.53 16.23
C VAL A 196 4.14 4.35 15.62
N LYS A 197 5.31 4.02 16.14
CA LYS A 197 6.18 2.95 15.63
C LYS A 197 6.21 1.78 16.58
N SER A 198 5.80 0.62 16.11
CA SER A 198 5.76 -0.60 16.92
C SER A 198 7.13 -1.14 17.35
N TYR A 199 8.23 -0.65 16.77
CA TYR A 199 9.58 -1.06 17.17
C TYR A 199 10.27 -0.14 18.18
N LEU A 200 9.59 0.89 18.67
CA LEU A 200 10.08 1.75 19.75
C LEU A 200 9.76 1.15 21.12
N GLN A 201 10.24 -0.07 21.37
CA GLN A 201 9.86 -0.91 22.53
C GLN A 201 9.98 -0.23 23.88
N LYS A 202 11.02 0.56 24.10
CA LYS A 202 11.23 1.21 25.41
C LYS A 202 10.10 2.19 25.79
N TYR A 203 9.32 2.61 24.81
CA TYR A 203 8.21 3.54 24.96
C TYR A 203 6.84 2.86 24.92
N ASP A 204 6.78 1.61 24.46
CA ASP A 204 5.52 0.90 24.28
C ASP A 204 5.13 0.08 25.51
N LYS A 205 3.86 0.14 25.85
CA LYS A 205 3.28 -0.82 26.80
C LYS A 205 2.92 -2.09 26.04
N PRO A 206 3.24 -3.28 26.56
CA PRO A 206 2.80 -4.53 25.97
C PRO A 206 1.28 -4.53 25.78
N PRO A 207 0.76 -4.99 24.63
CA PRO A 207 -0.67 -5.09 24.41
C PRO A 207 -1.29 -6.15 25.34
N THR A 208 -2.58 -5.99 25.63
CA THR A 208 -3.33 -6.98 26.41
C THR A 208 -3.50 -8.26 25.60
N VAL A 209 -3.03 -9.39 26.13
CA VAL A 209 -3.20 -10.72 25.52
C VAL A 209 -4.61 -11.23 25.82
N LEU A 210 -5.38 -11.52 24.76
CA LEU A 210 -6.76 -12.02 24.81
C LEU A 210 -6.84 -13.54 24.65
N ALA A 211 -5.94 -14.12 23.86
CA ALA A 211 -5.82 -15.56 23.72
C ALA A 211 -4.38 -15.97 23.36
N ASN A 212 -3.97 -17.15 23.80
CA ASN A 212 -2.77 -17.82 23.30
C ASN A 212 -3.18 -18.85 22.25
N ILE A 213 -2.53 -18.85 21.08
CA ILE A 213 -2.89 -19.72 19.97
C ILE A 213 -1.90 -20.87 19.88
N ALA A 214 -2.43 -22.09 19.75
CA ALA A 214 -1.66 -23.32 19.71
C ALA A 214 -1.35 -23.76 18.27
N SER A 215 -2.31 -23.64 17.35
CA SER A 215 -2.16 -24.13 15.98
C SER A 215 -3.17 -23.47 15.01
N GLY A 216 -2.88 -23.60 13.72
CA GLY A 216 -3.70 -23.21 12.58
C GLY A 216 -2.92 -23.41 11.28
N GLU A 217 -3.57 -23.83 10.22
CA GLU A 217 -2.91 -24.03 8.93
C GLU A 217 -2.96 -22.76 8.05
N ARG A 218 -1.98 -22.59 7.18
CA ARG A 218 -1.96 -21.48 6.21
C ARG A 218 -3.18 -21.60 5.27
N GLY A 219 -3.94 -20.52 5.12
CA GLY A 219 -5.15 -20.49 4.31
C GLY A 219 -6.43 -20.80 5.08
N ASP A 220 -6.34 -21.31 6.30
CA ASP A 220 -7.52 -21.60 7.13
C ASP A 220 -8.07 -20.35 7.83
N PHE A 221 -9.36 -20.36 8.08
CA PHE A 221 -10.08 -19.35 8.87
C PHE A 221 -10.23 -19.78 10.33
N VAL A 222 -9.78 -20.96 10.67
CA VAL A 222 -9.96 -21.57 11.99
C VAL A 222 -8.61 -21.73 12.67
N ILE A 223 -8.53 -21.29 13.91
CA ILE A 223 -7.36 -21.43 14.77
C ILE A 223 -7.73 -22.07 16.10
N GLU A 224 -6.80 -22.83 16.68
CA GLU A 224 -6.96 -23.46 17.99
C GLU A 224 -6.23 -22.67 19.06
N ALA A 225 -6.96 -22.23 20.08
CA ALA A 225 -6.40 -21.56 21.24
C ALA A 225 -5.98 -22.57 22.32
N SER A 226 -4.85 -22.29 22.98
CA SER A 226 -4.48 -23.02 24.22
C SER A 226 -5.07 -22.37 25.47
N ALA A 227 -5.40 -21.09 25.42
CA ALA A 227 -6.09 -20.36 26.48
C ALA A 227 -6.78 -19.13 25.89
N ILE A 228 -8.04 -18.90 26.27
CA ILE A 228 -8.83 -17.70 25.96
C ILE A 228 -9.10 -16.96 27.29
N LYS A 229 -8.95 -15.62 27.29
CA LYS A 229 -9.19 -14.78 28.48
C LYS A 229 -10.43 -13.91 28.30
N ASP A 230 -10.29 -12.79 27.57
CA ASP A 230 -11.33 -11.75 27.39
C ASP A 230 -11.59 -11.51 25.90
N LEU A 231 -11.84 -12.55 25.11
CA LEU A 231 -12.08 -12.49 23.68
C LEU A 231 -13.58 -12.68 23.39
N ASN A 232 -14.15 -11.83 22.56
CA ASN A 232 -15.55 -11.86 22.17
C ASN A 232 -15.72 -11.93 20.65
N VAL A 233 -16.85 -12.46 20.20
CA VAL A 233 -17.26 -12.38 18.80
C VAL A 233 -17.50 -10.90 18.43
N GLY A 234 -16.98 -10.48 17.28
CA GLY A 234 -16.99 -9.11 16.81
C GLY A 234 -15.77 -8.28 17.23
N ASP A 235 -14.90 -8.80 18.11
CA ASP A 235 -13.66 -8.11 18.45
C ASP A 235 -12.73 -8.04 17.23
N ILE A 236 -12.16 -6.86 16.96
CA ILE A 236 -11.04 -6.67 16.02
C ILE A 236 -9.76 -6.76 16.81
N VAL A 237 -8.94 -7.75 16.51
CA VAL A 237 -7.72 -8.10 17.25
C VAL A 237 -6.51 -8.22 16.35
N GLU A 238 -5.31 -8.22 16.91
CA GLU A 238 -4.09 -8.52 16.18
C GLU A 238 -3.56 -9.90 16.54
N LEU A 239 -3.47 -10.80 15.55
CA LEU A 239 -2.72 -12.04 15.67
C LEU A 239 -1.24 -11.72 15.53
N GLN A 240 -0.45 -12.16 16.48
CA GLN A 240 0.99 -11.96 16.55
C GLN A 240 1.74 -13.29 16.60
N LEU A 241 2.74 -13.45 15.73
CA LEU A 241 3.67 -14.58 15.77
C LEU A 241 5.09 -14.10 16.08
N PHE A 242 5.76 -14.77 17.00
CA PHE A 242 7.07 -14.37 17.52
C PHE A 242 8.16 -15.34 17.10
N ASN A 243 9.29 -14.78 16.67
CA ASN A 243 10.49 -15.52 16.28
C ASN A 243 11.39 -15.78 17.49
N LYS A 244 11.08 -16.84 18.28
CA LYS A 244 11.80 -17.15 19.52
C LYS A 244 13.20 -17.72 19.33
N GLU A 245 13.46 -18.37 18.20
CA GLU A 245 14.69 -19.13 17.95
C GLU A 245 15.73 -18.32 17.15
N GLY A 246 15.58 -17.00 17.05
CA GLY A 246 16.47 -16.13 16.30
C GLY A 246 16.53 -16.47 14.80
N LYS A 247 17.68 -16.28 14.18
CA LYS A 247 17.86 -16.46 12.73
C LYS A 247 17.58 -17.88 12.21
N ARG A 248 17.64 -18.89 13.08
CA ARG A 248 17.41 -20.29 12.73
C ARG A 248 16.00 -20.76 13.03
N GLY A 249 15.14 -19.88 13.52
CA GLY A 249 13.77 -20.22 13.89
C GLY A 249 12.93 -20.64 12.71
N ALA A 250 11.96 -21.51 12.98
CA ALA A 250 11.06 -22.04 11.95
C ALA A 250 10.21 -20.93 11.30
N LEU A 251 9.85 -19.87 12.05
CA LEU A 251 9.14 -18.72 11.51
C LEU A 251 10.01 -17.93 10.51
N MET A 252 11.27 -17.70 10.84
CA MET A 252 12.24 -17.07 9.93
C MET A 252 12.40 -17.89 8.65
N PHE A 253 12.53 -19.22 8.78
CA PHE A 253 12.60 -20.10 7.62
C PHE A 253 11.31 -20.07 6.78
N GLY A 254 10.15 -19.99 7.43
CA GLY A 254 8.86 -19.80 6.74
C GLY A 254 8.83 -18.56 5.87
N LEU A 255 9.39 -17.45 6.34
CA LEU A 255 9.41 -16.15 5.65
C LEU A 255 10.53 -16.03 4.61
N TYR A 256 11.71 -16.57 4.87
CA TYR A 256 12.92 -16.25 4.10
C TYR A 256 13.60 -17.46 3.47
N LYS A 257 13.14 -18.69 3.77
CA LYS A 257 13.71 -19.93 3.22
C LYS A 257 15.25 -19.93 3.35
N ASP A 258 15.97 -20.26 2.30
CA ASP A 258 17.42 -20.30 2.29
C ASP A 258 18.09 -18.92 2.47
N GLN A 259 17.31 -17.83 2.43
CA GLN A 259 17.82 -16.47 2.64
C GLN A 259 18.00 -16.11 4.11
N VAL A 260 17.64 -16.99 5.05
CA VAL A 260 17.83 -16.77 6.52
C VAL A 260 19.26 -16.44 6.90
N ALA A 261 20.25 -16.90 6.14
CA ALA A 261 21.66 -16.57 6.36
C ALA A 261 21.98 -15.08 6.12
N LYS A 262 21.15 -14.37 5.37
CA LYS A 262 21.29 -12.95 5.03
C LYS A 262 20.57 -12.02 6.00
N VAL A 263 19.86 -12.56 6.99
CA VAL A 263 19.12 -11.75 7.97
C VAL A 263 20.07 -10.86 8.74
N GLY A 264 19.78 -9.56 8.73
CA GLY A 264 20.54 -8.54 9.43
C GLY A 264 20.37 -8.57 10.96
N SER A 265 20.60 -7.45 11.60
CA SER A 265 20.61 -7.33 13.07
C SER A 265 19.47 -6.46 13.62
N HIS A 266 18.46 -6.16 12.82
CA HIS A 266 17.35 -5.29 13.23
C HIS A 266 16.28 -6.04 14.06
N HIS A 267 15.24 -5.29 14.47
CA HIS A 267 14.21 -5.70 15.43
C HIS A 267 13.50 -7.04 15.15
N TRP A 268 13.40 -7.51 13.89
CA TRP A 268 12.81 -8.83 13.61
C TRP A 268 13.64 -10.02 14.13
N ASN A 269 14.88 -9.75 14.57
CA ASN A 269 15.65 -10.74 15.30
C ASN A 269 15.35 -10.76 16.80
N PHE A 270 14.58 -9.82 17.30
CA PHE A 270 14.27 -9.71 18.73
C PHE A 270 13.13 -10.66 19.10
N PRO A 271 13.36 -11.57 20.07
CA PRO A 271 12.37 -12.60 20.41
C PRO A 271 11.09 -12.05 21.05
N ASP A 272 11.12 -10.82 21.53
CA ASP A 272 9.99 -10.17 22.20
C ASP A 272 9.15 -9.26 21.28
N LEU A 273 9.57 -9.10 20.01
CA LEU A 273 8.80 -8.43 18.98
C LEU A 273 8.11 -9.44 18.06
N PRO A 274 6.83 -9.22 17.71
CA PRO A 274 6.19 -10.05 16.71
C PRO A 274 6.81 -9.84 15.34
N LEU A 275 7.06 -10.94 14.63
CA LEU A 275 7.58 -10.91 13.27
C LEU A 275 6.46 -10.92 12.22
N VAL A 276 5.31 -11.51 12.54
CA VAL A 276 4.12 -11.53 11.71
C VAL A 276 2.97 -10.94 12.51
N LYS A 277 2.22 -10.06 11.86
CA LYS A 277 1.05 -9.38 12.40
C LYS A 277 -0.10 -9.52 11.40
N GLN A 278 -1.29 -9.82 11.91
CA GLN A 278 -2.49 -9.99 11.10
C GLN A 278 -3.69 -9.47 11.89
N GLN A 279 -4.31 -8.38 11.43
CA GLN A 279 -5.51 -7.82 12.06
C GLN A 279 -6.73 -8.56 11.54
N VAL A 280 -7.52 -9.13 12.46
CA VAL A 280 -8.68 -9.97 12.12
C VAL A 280 -9.86 -9.68 13.04
N GLU A 281 -11.06 -9.91 12.52
CA GLU A 281 -12.30 -9.93 13.28
C GLU A 281 -12.60 -11.36 13.74
N ILE A 282 -13.05 -11.51 14.97
CA ILE A 282 -13.48 -12.78 15.54
C ILE A 282 -14.93 -13.04 15.13
N LEU A 283 -15.15 -14.04 14.30
CA LEU A 283 -16.49 -14.40 13.80
C LEU A 283 -17.21 -15.40 14.68
N LYS A 284 -16.47 -16.30 15.33
CA LYS A 284 -17.05 -17.39 16.15
C LYS A 284 -16.04 -17.89 17.17
N ILE A 285 -16.56 -18.33 18.33
CA ILE A 285 -15.77 -18.98 19.39
C ILE A 285 -16.55 -20.22 19.83
N GLU A 286 -15.95 -21.41 19.72
CA GLU A 286 -16.53 -22.68 20.15
C GLU A 286 -15.49 -23.46 20.97
N GLY A 287 -15.61 -23.43 22.29
CA GLY A 287 -14.59 -23.99 23.17
C GLY A 287 -13.24 -23.29 22.94
N ASN A 288 -12.25 -24.03 22.48
CA ASN A 288 -10.92 -23.48 22.14
C ASN A 288 -10.76 -23.13 20.66
N THR A 289 -11.77 -23.39 19.84
CA THR A 289 -11.73 -23.11 18.40
C THR A 289 -12.22 -21.69 18.11
N ILE A 290 -11.44 -20.90 17.38
CA ILE A 290 -11.76 -19.53 17.02
C ILE A 290 -11.81 -19.42 15.49
N THR A 291 -12.90 -18.84 14.96
CA THR A 291 -13.03 -18.51 13.52
C THR A 291 -12.76 -17.03 13.31
N ILE A 292 -11.89 -16.70 12.35
CA ILE A 292 -11.49 -15.34 11.98
C ILE A 292 -12.00 -14.98 10.58
N ASN A 293 -12.12 -13.69 10.28
CA ASN A 293 -12.71 -13.17 9.03
C ASN A 293 -11.77 -13.19 7.82
N ALA A 294 -10.50 -13.53 7.98
CA ALA A 294 -9.53 -13.63 6.90
C ALA A 294 -8.57 -14.80 7.14
N PRO A 295 -8.09 -15.49 6.08
CA PRO A 295 -7.30 -16.71 6.25
C PRO A 295 -5.90 -16.43 6.82
N LEU A 296 -5.36 -17.42 7.54
CA LEU A 296 -4.00 -17.34 8.05
C LEU A 296 -2.98 -17.19 6.92
N THR A 297 -2.08 -16.24 7.10
CA THR A 297 -0.98 -15.99 6.13
C THR A 297 0.15 -17.00 6.24
N ILE A 298 0.36 -17.55 7.46
CA ILE A 298 1.40 -18.51 7.78
C ILE A 298 0.81 -19.51 8.77
N ALA A 299 1.15 -20.81 8.62
CA ALA A 299 0.74 -21.83 9.57
C ALA A 299 1.34 -21.56 10.97
N ILE A 300 0.52 -21.69 11.99
CA ILE A 300 0.92 -21.58 13.40
C ILE A 300 1.39 -22.94 13.87
N LYS A 301 2.66 -23.04 14.26
CA LYS A 301 3.27 -24.27 14.73
C LYS A 301 3.62 -24.18 16.22
N PRO A 302 3.68 -25.31 16.95
CA PRO A 302 4.06 -25.33 18.37
C PRO A 302 5.43 -24.68 18.68
N SER A 303 6.32 -24.60 17.70
CA SER A 303 7.62 -23.93 17.82
C SER A 303 7.54 -22.39 17.84
N TYR A 304 6.39 -21.81 17.51
CA TYR A 304 6.18 -20.35 17.61
C TYR A 304 5.46 -20.00 18.91
N LYS A 305 5.71 -18.80 19.40
CA LYS A 305 4.74 -18.15 20.28
C LYS A 305 3.75 -17.42 19.37
N ALA A 306 2.45 -17.73 19.51
CA ALA A 306 1.36 -17.06 18.82
C ALA A 306 0.31 -16.60 19.82
N GLN A 307 -0.23 -15.40 19.64
CA GLN A 307 -1.23 -14.82 20.54
C GLN A 307 -2.16 -13.88 19.78
N LEU A 308 -3.40 -13.75 20.26
CA LEU A 308 -4.32 -12.67 19.92
C LEU A 308 -4.21 -11.59 20.98
N VAL A 309 -4.06 -10.34 20.54
CA VAL A 309 -3.94 -9.19 21.43
C VAL A 309 -4.97 -8.13 21.09
N ALA A 310 -5.36 -7.34 22.09
CA ALA A 310 -6.18 -6.15 21.88
C ALA A 310 -5.46 -5.17 20.93
N TRP A 311 -6.16 -4.77 19.88
CA TRP A 311 -5.64 -3.80 18.91
C TRP A 311 -6.49 -2.54 18.92
N LYS A 312 -5.92 -1.45 19.42
CA LYS A 312 -6.59 -0.15 19.43
C LYS A 312 -6.49 0.48 18.05
N HIS A 313 -7.61 0.83 17.46
CA HIS A 313 -7.71 1.36 16.11
C HIS A 313 -8.89 2.33 15.96
N LEU A 314 -8.91 3.03 14.84
CA LEU A 314 -10.07 3.78 14.35
C LEU A 314 -10.69 3.02 13.20
N GLU A 315 -12.00 3.17 13.00
CA GLU A 315 -12.75 2.54 11.92
C GLU A 315 -13.53 3.57 11.10
N GLU A 316 -13.83 3.24 9.84
CA GLU A 316 -14.67 4.06 8.98
C GLU A 316 -14.16 5.50 8.83
N VAL A 317 -12.83 5.65 8.71
CA VAL A 317 -12.20 6.94 8.45
C VAL A 317 -12.00 7.14 6.95
N GLY A 318 -12.50 8.27 6.43
CA GLY A 318 -12.39 8.66 5.02
C GLY A 318 -11.63 9.97 4.82
N ILE A 319 -10.74 10.01 3.83
CA ILE A 319 -10.01 11.21 3.40
C ILE A 319 -10.19 11.31 1.89
N GLU A 320 -10.89 12.37 1.41
CA GLU A 320 -11.30 12.32 0.01
C GLU A 320 -11.58 13.65 -0.68
N ASN A 321 -11.40 13.66 -2.02
CA ASN A 321 -11.87 14.69 -2.95
C ASN A 321 -11.21 16.07 -2.74
N PHE A 322 -9.90 16.13 -2.60
CA PHE A 322 -9.17 17.40 -2.54
C PHE A 322 -7.72 17.25 -3.03
N LYS A 323 -7.06 18.39 -3.20
CA LYS A 323 -5.63 18.49 -3.47
C LYS A 323 -4.87 18.90 -2.21
N VAL A 324 -3.68 18.31 -1.99
CA VAL A 324 -2.69 18.78 -1.01
C VAL A 324 -1.50 19.30 -1.78
N THR A 325 -1.07 20.52 -1.50
CA THR A 325 0.04 21.16 -2.21
C THR A 325 1.09 21.68 -1.25
N PHE A 326 2.34 21.56 -1.67
CA PHE A 326 3.51 22.10 -0.99
C PHE A 326 4.28 23.03 -1.90
N PRO A 327 5.08 23.97 -1.36
CA PRO A 327 5.97 24.79 -2.17
C PRO A 327 7.03 23.92 -2.86
N LYS A 328 7.54 24.42 -3.97
CA LYS A 328 8.73 23.86 -4.58
C LYS A 328 9.92 24.07 -3.63
N ALA A 329 10.60 23.01 -3.26
CA ALA A 329 11.73 23.02 -2.38
C ALA A 329 12.84 22.08 -2.88
N PRO A 330 14.13 22.47 -2.75
CA PRO A 330 15.21 21.57 -3.09
C PRO A 330 15.25 20.40 -2.11
N ARG A 331 15.50 19.19 -2.64
CA ARG A 331 15.77 18.03 -1.80
C ARG A 331 17.14 18.21 -1.14
N VAL A 332 17.19 18.06 0.19
CA VAL A 332 18.44 18.15 0.96
C VAL A 332 19.27 16.88 0.76
N ALA A 333 18.78 15.76 1.25
CA ALA A 333 19.36 14.44 1.04
C ALA A 333 18.35 13.34 1.43
N HIS A 334 18.71 12.09 1.17
CA HIS A 334 17.91 10.93 1.55
C HIS A 334 17.94 10.75 3.08
N HIS A 335 16.80 10.49 3.69
CA HIS A 335 16.53 10.34 5.12
C HIS A 335 16.65 11.62 5.97
N VAL A 336 16.78 12.79 5.34
CA VAL A 336 16.73 14.08 6.03
C VAL A 336 15.61 14.98 5.48
N GLU A 337 14.53 14.37 5.03
CA GLU A 337 13.36 15.05 4.53
C GLU A 337 12.79 16.01 5.58
N GLN A 338 12.36 17.18 5.12
CA GLN A 338 11.87 18.25 6.00
C GLN A 338 10.44 18.01 6.51
N GLY A 339 9.72 17.10 5.90
CA GLY A 339 8.36 16.74 6.27
C GLY A 339 7.28 17.46 5.47
N PHE A 340 7.46 17.65 4.19
CA PHE A 340 6.35 17.95 3.28
C PHE A 340 5.55 16.67 3.03
N ASN A 341 4.95 16.11 4.09
CA ASN A 341 4.21 14.85 4.08
C ASN A 341 2.71 15.13 4.14
N ALA A 342 1.95 14.60 3.18
CA ALA A 342 0.53 14.94 3.08
C ALA A 342 -0.34 14.17 4.08
N ILE A 343 -0.34 12.84 4.02
CA ILE A 343 -1.24 11.99 4.81
C ILE A 343 -0.43 10.93 5.55
N TYR A 344 -0.67 10.78 6.85
CA TYR A 344 -0.13 9.70 7.66
C TYR A 344 -1.28 8.89 8.27
N LEU A 345 -1.44 7.66 7.78
CA LEU A 345 -2.47 6.74 8.28
C LEU A 345 -1.87 5.83 9.35
N THR A 346 -2.36 5.94 10.56
CA THR A 346 -1.94 5.06 11.66
C THR A 346 -3.15 4.42 12.32
N ARG A 347 -3.06 3.11 12.58
CA ARG A 347 -4.05 2.30 13.31
C ARG A 347 -5.49 2.52 12.83
N VAL A 348 -5.71 2.39 11.52
CA VAL A 348 -7.06 2.45 10.94
C VAL A 348 -7.45 1.09 10.36
N TYR A 349 -8.72 0.76 10.51
CA TYR A 349 -9.38 -0.43 9.99
C TYR A 349 -10.59 -0.05 9.14
N ASN A 350 -10.93 -0.80 8.08
CA ASN A 350 -12.08 -0.54 7.23
C ASN A 350 -12.21 0.95 6.85
N SER A 351 -11.16 1.52 6.29
CA SER A 351 -11.04 2.96 6.04
C SER A 351 -10.58 3.25 4.61
N TRP A 352 -10.59 4.52 4.19
CA TRP A 352 -10.21 4.84 2.81
C TRP A 352 -9.56 6.20 2.61
N VAL A 353 -8.75 6.29 1.55
CA VAL A 353 -8.32 7.54 0.93
C VAL A 353 -8.71 7.46 -0.54
N LYS A 354 -9.43 8.44 -1.08
CA LYS A 354 -9.81 8.42 -2.50
C LYS A 354 -9.84 9.79 -3.16
N ASN A 355 -9.51 9.81 -4.47
CA ASN A 355 -9.55 11.02 -5.28
C ASN A 355 -8.75 12.16 -4.64
N VAL A 356 -7.48 11.95 -4.39
CA VAL A 356 -6.56 12.93 -3.80
C VAL A 356 -5.42 13.19 -4.77
N ILE A 357 -5.09 14.46 -5.02
CA ILE A 357 -3.91 14.88 -5.75
C ILE A 357 -2.92 15.46 -4.73
N ILE A 358 -1.67 15.00 -4.80
CA ILE A 358 -0.60 15.46 -3.91
C ILE A 358 0.52 16.04 -4.76
N GLU A 359 0.86 17.30 -4.49
CA GLU A 359 1.81 18.04 -5.31
C GLU A 359 2.99 18.53 -4.48
N ASN A 360 4.21 18.25 -4.97
CA ASN A 360 5.49 18.65 -4.37
C ASN A 360 5.74 18.09 -2.95
N ALA A 361 5.24 16.92 -2.62
CA ALA A 361 5.47 16.29 -1.32
C ALA A 361 6.87 15.65 -1.21
N ASP A 362 7.40 15.59 0.02
CA ASP A 362 8.47 14.66 0.41
C ASP A 362 7.90 13.24 0.46
N SER A 363 6.71 13.07 1.06
CA SER A 363 5.95 11.82 1.06
C SER A 363 4.45 12.08 0.90
N GLY A 364 3.83 11.35 -0.02
CA GLY A 364 2.40 11.51 -0.29
C GLY A 364 1.55 10.86 0.78
N ILE A 365 1.56 9.54 0.87
CA ILE A 365 0.85 8.77 1.91
C ILE A 365 1.85 7.84 2.58
N ILE A 366 1.93 7.93 3.90
CA ILE A 366 2.70 7.03 4.76
C ILE A 366 1.72 6.24 5.62
N THR A 367 1.99 4.96 5.86
CA THR A 367 1.13 4.10 6.68
C THR A 367 1.88 3.45 7.84
N GLU A 368 1.18 3.15 8.94
CA GLU A 368 1.71 2.38 10.06
C GLU A 368 0.59 1.62 10.79
N GLU A 369 0.67 0.30 10.84
CA GLU A 369 -0.30 -0.58 11.51
C GLU A 369 -1.75 -0.33 11.05
N ILE A 370 -2.00 -0.45 9.74
CA ILE A 370 -3.33 -0.32 9.15
C ILE A 370 -3.79 -1.63 8.51
N ALA A 371 -5.10 -1.87 8.50
CA ALA A 371 -5.66 -3.05 7.85
C ALA A 371 -6.99 -2.76 7.15
N ASN A 372 -7.28 -3.52 6.09
CA ASN A 372 -8.50 -3.42 5.31
C ASN A 372 -8.79 -1.98 4.82
N VAL A 373 -7.76 -1.31 4.34
CA VAL A 373 -7.84 0.07 3.82
C VAL A 373 -7.80 0.07 2.30
N THR A 374 -8.63 0.90 1.67
CA THR A 374 -8.55 1.18 0.23
C THR A 374 -8.03 2.59 -0.03
N MET A 375 -6.92 2.70 -0.76
CA MET A 375 -6.40 3.95 -1.32
C MET A 375 -6.69 3.95 -2.82
N ARG A 376 -7.56 4.83 -3.32
CA ARG A 376 -8.02 4.79 -4.71
C ARG A 376 -7.91 6.13 -5.41
N ASN A 377 -7.43 6.10 -6.68
CA ASN A 377 -7.30 7.29 -7.53
C ASN A 377 -6.47 8.39 -6.86
N ILE A 378 -5.25 8.04 -6.43
CA ILE A 378 -4.28 8.98 -5.89
C ILE A 378 -3.33 9.39 -7.00
N VAL A 379 -3.11 10.68 -7.15
CA VAL A 379 -2.13 11.24 -8.09
C VAL A 379 -1.05 11.95 -7.31
N THR A 380 0.21 11.62 -7.59
CA THR A 380 1.35 12.37 -7.07
C THR A 380 2.07 13.06 -8.23
N GLN A 381 2.39 14.34 -8.06
CA GLN A 381 2.97 15.16 -9.11
C GLN A 381 3.82 16.30 -8.56
N GLY A 382 4.41 17.07 -9.45
CA GLY A 382 5.20 18.26 -9.14
C GLY A 382 6.68 18.07 -9.43
N GLU A 383 7.48 19.03 -8.99
CA GLU A 383 8.90 19.09 -9.33
C GLU A 383 9.81 18.59 -8.18
N ASN A 384 9.27 18.46 -6.95
CA ASN A 384 10.04 17.95 -5.82
C ASN A 384 10.32 16.46 -6.01
N HIS A 385 11.56 16.05 -5.70
CA HIS A 385 11.94 14.64 -5.68
C HIS A 385 11.47 14.01 -4.37
N ALA A 386 10.40 13.26 -4.42
CA ALA A 386 9.81 12.61 -3.26
C ALA A 386 10.69 11.46 -2.71
N HIS A 387 10.56 11.19 -1.42
CA HIS A 387 11.02 9.94 -0.83
C HIS A 387 10.02 8.83 -1.19
N TYR A 388 8.77 8.98 -0.78
CA TYR A 388 7.68 8.06 -1.11
C TYR A 388 6.51 8.77 -1.80
N THR A 389 5.83 8.09 -2.71
CA THR A 389 4.52 8.55 -3.19
C THR A 389 3.41 7.96 -2.35
N VAL A 390 3.32 6.64 -2.29
CA VAL A 390 2.50 5.87 -1.36
C VAL A 390 3.39 4.81 -0.75
N MET A 391 3.53 4.79 0.57
CA MET A 391 4.33 3.83 1.31
C MET A 391 3.41 2.92 2.12
N MET A 392 3.43 1.64 1.84
CA MET A 392 2.74 0.64 2.63
C MET A 392 3.70 0.02 3.65
N GLN A 393 3.64 0.50 4.89
CA GLN A 393 4.38 -0.02 6.03
C GLN A 393 3.40 -0.46 7.12
N GLY A 394 3.64 -1.59 7.74
CA GLY A 394 2.74 -2.12 8.77
C GLY A 394 1.33 -2.34 8.23
N THR A 395 1.20 -2.88 7.02
CA THR A 395 -0.11 -3.04 6.36
C THR A 395 -0.52 -4.51 6.28
N TYR A 396 -1.80 -4.75 6.49
CA TYR A 396 -2.42 -6.04 6.26
C TYR A 396 -3.71 -5.87 5.44
N ASN A 397 -3.84 -6.62 4.33
CA ASN A 397 -4.99 -6.54 3.43
C ASN A 397 -5.32 -5.11 2.96
N VAL A 398 -4.32 -4.33 2.55
CA VAL A 398 -4.50 -2.97 2.02
C VAL A 398 -4.51 -3.01 0.50
N LEU A 399 -5.44 -2.29 -0.11
CA LEU A 399 -5.56 -2.09 -1.55
C LEU A 399 -5.21 -0.65 -1.93
N ALA A 400 -4.17 -0.46 -2.75
CA ALA A 400 -3.90 0.79 -3.46
C ALA A 400 -4.22 0.61 -4.94
N GLU A 401 -5.28 1.25 -5.42
CA GLU A 401 -5.79 1.07 -6.77
C GLU A 401 -5.82 2.37 -7.56
N GLY A 402 -5.30 2.33 -8.80
CA GLY A 402 -5.35 3.49 -9.70
C GLY A 402 -4.42 4.63 -9.27
N ILE A 403 -3.28 4.31 -8.68
CA ILE A 403 -2.26 5.30 -8.29
C ILE A 403 -1.51 5.75 -9.55
N LYS A 404 -1.33 7.06 -9.74
CA LYS A 404 -0.53 7.63 -10.83
C LYS A 404 0.59 8.50 -10.28
N VAL A 405 1.82 8.16 -10.67
CA VAL A 405 3.04 8.82 -10.19
C VAL A 405 3.70 9.57 -11.33
N TYR A 406 3.57 10.90 -11.34
CA TYR A 406 4.15 11.77 -12.35
C TYR A 406 5.45 12.45 -11.91
N ASN A 407 5.72 12.55 -10.62
CA ASN A 407 6.94 13.14 -10.07
C ASN A 407 8.02 12.08 -9.85
N LYS A 408 9.28 12.52 -9.82
CA LYS A 408 10.39 11.66 -9.41
C LYS A 408 10.25 11.27 -7.93
N ALA A 409 10.46 9.99 -7.63
CA ALA A 409 10.44 9.46 -6.27
C ALA A 409 11.53 8.40 -6.09
N VAL A 410 12.08 8.31 -4.88
CA VAL A 410 13.01 7.21 -4.55
C VAL A 410 12.26 5.88 -4.53
N HIS A 411 11.04 5.90 -3.96
CA HIS A 411 10.19 4.71 -3.82
C HIS A 411 8.77 5.02 -4.33
N PRO A 412 8.53 4.92 -5.64
CA PRO A 412 7.24 5.32 -6.23
C PRO A 412 6.07 4.43 -5.80
N LEU A 413 6.24 3.12 -5.74
CA LEU A 413 5.28 2.16 -5.16
C LEU A 413 6.07 1.25 -4.23
N SER A 414 5.85 1.32 -2.92
CA SER A 414 6.70 0.64 -1.95
C SER A 414 5.91 -0.20 -0.95
N PHE A 415 6.18 -1.51 -0.93
CA PHE A 415 5.87 -2.37 0.21
C PHE A 415 7.04 -2.31 1.19
N ASN A 416 6.78 -1.78 2.38
CA ASN A 416 7.82 -1.57 3.38
C ASN A 416 7.66 -2.56 4.56
N THR A 417 8.44 -2.38 5.60
CA THR A 417 8.50 -3.24 6.79
C THR A 417 7.10 -3.66 7.27
N PHE A 418 6.89 -4.95 7.48
CA PHE A 418 5.62 -5.57 7.90
C PHE A 418 4.44 -5.42 6.94
N ALA A 419 4.65 -5.01 5.69
CA ALA A 419 3.57 -5.06 4.71
C ALA A 419 3.24 -6.52 4.35
N THR A 420 1.99 -6.91 4.47
CA THR A 420 1.54 -8.28 4.22
C THR A 420 0.20 -8.31 3.50
N LYS A 421 0.04 -9.21 2.51
CA LYS A 421 -1.22 -9.42 1.77
C LYS A 421 -1.78 -8.15 1.14
N SER A 422 -0.93 -7.14 0.95
CA SER A 422 -1.31 -5.84 0.40
C SER A 422 -1.09 -5.78 -1.11
N VAL A 423 -1.85 -4.94 -1.79
CA VAL A 423 -1.97 -4.93 -3.25
C VAL A 423 -1.81 -3.52 -3.79
N TYR A 424 -0.90 -3.32 -4.76
CA TYR A 424 -0.97 -2.23 -5.72
C TYR A 424 -1.64 -2.76 -6.98
N SER A 425 -2.77 -2.18 -7.40
CA SER A 425 -3.51 -2.62 -8.58
C SER A 425 -3.81 -1.47 -9.52
N ASN A 426 -3.68 -1.72 -10.84
CA ASN A 426 -3.97 -0.72 -11.88
C ASN A 426 -3.21 0.61 -11.68
N CYS A 427 -1.95 0.57 -11.24
CA CYS A 427 -1.14 1.74 -11.01
C CYS A 427 -0.25 2.06 -12.22
N GLU A 428 0.19 3.33 -12.33
CA GLU A 428 1.06 3.79 -13.42
C GLU A 428 2.16 4.70 -12.90
N VAL A 429 3.42 4.41 -13.25
CA VAL A 429 4.60 5.19 -12.84
C VAL A 429 5.32 5.71 -14.08
N PHE A 430 5.44 7.03 -14.17
CA PHE A 430 5.95 7.72 -15.37
C PHE A 430 7.43 8.07 -15.30
N VAL A 431 8.04 8.11 -14.11
CA VAL A 431 9.43 8.54 -13.93
C VAL A 431 10.16 7.58 -12.99
N ASP A 432 11.29 7.05 -13.45
CA ASP A 432 12.19 6.17 -12.70
C ASP A 432 11.45 5.07 -11.89
N PRO A 433 10.61 4.23 -12.54
CA PRO A 433 9.76 3.28 -11.83
C PRO A 433 10.57 2.19 -11.14
N ILE A 434 10.20 1.89 -9.90
CA ILE A 434 10.64 0.71 -9.16
C ILE A 434 9.41 0.09 -8.49
N LEU A 435 9.23 -1.21 -8.63
CA LEU A 435 8.26 -2.00 -7.86
C LEU A 435 8.93 -2.42 -6.56
N ASP A 436 9.00 -1.45 -5.64
CA ASP A 436 9.90 -1.49 -4.50
C ASP A 436 9.38 -2.40 -3.39
N GLN A 437 10.27 -3.22 -2.86
CA GLN A 437 10.07 -3.97 -1.63
C GLN A 437 11.20 -3.61 -0.68
N HIS A 438 10.84 -3.04 0.48
CA HIS A 438 11.76 -2.29 1.28
C HIS A 438 11.74 -2.73 2.74
N SER A 439 12.91 -3.11 3.24
CA SER A 439 13.10 -3.53 4.63
C SER A 439 12.35 -4.81 5.03
N GLY A 440 12.75 -5.43 6.11
CA GLY A 440 12.36 -6.78 6.45
C GLY A 440 10.91 -7.00 6.86
N ALA A 441 10.55 -8.27 6.94
CA ALA A 441 9.25 -8.80 7.36
C ALA A 441 8.05 -8.43 6.47
N ASN A 442 8.25 -7.78 5.31
CA ASN A 442 7.20 -7.72 4.30
C ASN A 442 7.16 -9.04 3.50
N HIS A 443 5.98 -9.56 3.21
CA HIS A 443 5.83 -10.82 2.47
C HIS A 443 4.42 -10.98 1.89
N GLN A 444 4.28 -11.84 0.86
CA GLN A 444 2.99 -12.12 0.24
C GLN A 444 2.27 -10.83 -0.21
N ASN A 445 2.96 -9.92 -0.88
CA ASN A 445 2.38 -8.71 -1.45
C ASN A 445 2.25 -8.83 -2.97
N LEU A 446 1.39 -8.02 -3.59
CA LEU A 446 1.05 -8.11 -5.01
C LEU A 446 1.19 -6.75 -5.71
N PHE A 447 1.99 -6.73 -6.78
CA PHE A 447 1.93 -5.72 -7.82
C PHE A 447 1.09 -6.29 -8.98
N ASP A 448 -0.08 -5.71 -9.25
CA ASP A 448 -1.14 -6.25 -10.10
C ASP A 448 -1.52 -5.28 -11.22
N ASN A 449 -1.30 -5.67 -12.47
CA ASN A 449 -1.63 -4.84 -13.64
C ASN A 449 -1.00 -3.43 -13.56
N ILE A 450 0.32 -3.38 -13.43
CA ILE A 450 1.07 -2.12 -13.26
C ILE A 450 1.66 -1.70 -14.61
N LYS A 451 1.55 -0.41 -14.95
CA LYS A 451 2.22 0.20 -16.08
C LYS A 451 3.42 1.04 -15.63
N VAL A 452 4.54 0.88 -16.30
CA VAL A 452 5.77 1.61 -15.98
C VAL A 452 6.42 2.17 -17.25
N HIS A 453 6.95 3.38 -17.17
CA HIS A 453 7.66 4.05 -18.26
C HIS A 453 9.14 4.12 -17.94
N VAL A 454 9.97 3.47 -18.75
CA VAL A 454 11.37 3.13 -18.42
C VAL A 454 12.33 3.72 -19.43
N ALA A 455 13.39 4.35 -18.94
CA ALA A 455 14.61 4.59 -19.71
C ALA A 455 15.66 3.55 -19.27
N PRO A 456 16.01 2.56 -20.11
CA PRO A 456 16.95 1.52 -19.72
C PRO A 456 18.37 2.05 -19.55
N ASN A 457 19.16 1.39 -18.72
CA ASN A 457 20.57 1.70 -18.55
C ASN A 457 21.37 1.44 -19.86
N SER A 458 22.56 1.99 -19.94
CA SER A 458 23.46 1.80 -21.11
C SER A 458 23.86 0.35 -21.36
N ASP A 459 23.83 -0.51 -20.32
CA ASP A 459 24.06 -1.96 -20.41
C ASP A 459 22.83 -2.78 -20.80
N ARG A 460 21.76 -2.10 -21.22
CA ARG A 460 20.46 -2.68 -21.58
C ARG A 460 19.81 -3.44 -20.42
N SER A 461 19.96 -2.95 -19.21
CA SER A 461 19.28 -3.46 -18.02
C SER A 461 18.38 -2.40 -17.37
N TYR A 462 17.45 -2.84 -16.54
CA TYR A 462 16.69 -1.96 -15.67
C TYR A 462 16.28 -2.67 -14.36
N PRO A 463 16.55 -2.09 -13.17
CA PRO A 463 16.31 -2.73 -11.89
C PRO A 463 14.84 -2.58 -11.42
N LEU A 464 13.88 -2.99 -12.27
CA LEU A 464 12.44 -2.80 -12.03
C LEU A 464 11.94 -3.42 -10.72
N PHE A 465 12.53 -4.58 -10.33
CA PHE A 465 12.13 -5.33 -9.13
C PHE A 465 13.10 -5.09 -7.96
N ALA A 466 13.88 -4.04 -8.01
CA ALA A 466 14.81 -3.73 -6.94
C ALA A 466 14.04 -3.43 -5.64
N GLY A 467 14.63 -3.82 -4.53
CA GLY A 467 14.16 -3.46 -3.21
C GLY A 467 15.21 -2.62 -2.49
N GLY A 468 14.75 -1.86 -1.52
CA GLY A 468 15.58 -0.99 -0.70
C GLY A 468 15.88 -1.55 0.69
N GLY A 469 16.44 -0.70 1.51
CA GLY A 469 16.76 -0.97 2.90
C GLY A 469 18.23 -1.30 3.15
N ALA A 470 18.69 -0.86 4.28
CA ALA A 470 20.07 -1.07 4.71
C ALA A 470 20.36 -2.55 5.03
N GLY A 471 21.64 -2.92 5.03
CA GLY A 471 22.04 -4.31 5.28
C GLY A 471 21.54 -4.90 6.59
N TYR A 472 21.35 -4.10 7.63
CA TYR A 472 20.82 -4.56 8.92
C TYR A 472 19.29 -4.80 8.88
N TRP A 473 18.58 -4.30 7.84
CA TRP A 473 17.17 -4.57 7.55
C TRP A 473 16.94 -5.76 6.62
N LYS A 474 18.02 -6.40 6.13
CA LYS A 474 17.94 -7.52 5.19
C LYS A 474 17.37 -8.79 5.83
N PRO A 475 16.70 -9.64 5.06
CA PRO A 475 16.32 -9.48 3.64
C PRO A 475 15.29 -8.36 3.42
N SER A 476 15.34 -7.73 2.23
CA SER A 476 14.41 -6.62 1.92
C SER A 476 12.98 -7.08 1.72
N HIS A 477 12.76 -8.32 1.34
CA HIS A 477 11.44 -8.89 1.14
C HIS A 477 11.41 -10.38 1.45
N GLY A 478 10.26 -10.87 1.91
CA GLY A 478 10.02 -12.25 2.24
C GLY A 478 9.38 -13.04 1.08
N ALA A 479 8.96 -14.27 1.40
CA ALA A 479 8.45 -15.22 0.42
C ALA A 479 7.16 -14.75 -0.27
N PHE A 480 6.96 -15.26 -1.48
CA PHE A 480 5.74 -15.15 -2.28
C PHE A 480 5.37 -13.73 -2.73
N SER A 481 6.35 -12.82 -2.84
CA SER A 481 6.13 -11.56 -3.55
C SER A 481 5.65 -11.83 -4.96
N THR A 482 4.56 -11.20 -5.38
CA THR A 482 3.89 -11.50 -6.65
C THR A 482 3.84 -10.27 -7.54
N PHE A 483 4.23 -10.47 -8.82
CA PHE A 483 4.19 -9.47 -9.88
C PHE A 483 3.32 -10.07 -10.99
N TRP A 484 2.16 -9.47 -11.22
CA TRP A 484 1.16 -9.99 -12.14
C TRP A 484 0.80 -8.97 -13.21
N ASN A 485 0.97 -9.37 -14.49
CA ASN A 485 0.59 -8.57 -15.65
C ASN A 485 1.23 -7.17 -15.66
N ILE A 486 2.56 -7.11 -15.64
CA ILE A 486 3.33 -5.86 -15.63
C ILE A 486 3.57 -5.39 -17.06
N HIS A 487 3.23 -4.14 -17.37
CA HIS A 487 3.39 -3.52 -18.68
C HIS A 487 4.51 -2.49 -18.66
N VAL A 488 5.61 -2.78 -19.36
CA VAL A 488 6.78 -1.91 -19.44
C VAL A 488 6.77 -1.15 -20.77
N HIS A 489 6.73 0.16 -20.68
CA HIS A 489 6.87 1.04 -21.83
C HIS A 489 8.27 1.67 -21.82
N PHE A 490 9.14 1.18 -22.71
CA PHE A 490 10.44 1.79 -22.92
C PHE A 490 10.28 3.08 -23.70
N LEU A 491 10.88 4.15 -23.17
CA LEU A 491 10.95 5.46 -23.82
C LEU A 491 11.89 5.39 -25.01
N ASP A 492 11.69 6.25 -26.01
CA ASP A 492 12.32 6.20 -27.34
C ASP A 492 13.85 6.06 -27.35
N GLY A 493 14.40 5.48 -28.42
CA GLY A 493 15.85 5.38 -28.66
C GLY A 493 16.42 3.96 -28.60
N LEU A 494 15.60 2.91 -28.70
CA LEU A 494 16.05 1.52 -28.70
C LEU A 494 16.27 1.02 -30.14
N ASP A 495 17.45 1.23 -30.69
CA ASP A 495 17.80 0.86 -32.07
C ASP A 495 18.21 -0.64 -32.25
N SER A 496 18.08 -1.46 -31.22
CA SER A 496 18.56 -2.85 -31.23
C SER A 496 17.45 -3.83 -30.94
N GLU A 497 17.44 -4.97 -31.66
CA GLU A 497 16.53 -6.09 -31.43
C GLU A 497 16.89 -6.93 -30.19
N LEU A 498 18.06 -6.69 -29.59
CA LEU A 498 18.49 -7.43 -28.41
C LEU A 498 17.57 -7.18 -27.21
N PRO A 499 17.23 -8.19 -26.42
CA PRO A 499 16.32 -8.03 -25.30
C PRO A 499 16.89 -7.09 -24.22
N ILE A 500 15.99 -6.44 -23.47
CA ILE A 500 16.32 -5.66 -22.28
C ILE A 500 16.13 -6.53 -21.05
N THR A 501 17.10 -6.53 -20.16
CA THR A 501 17.05 -7.31 -18.92
C THR A 501 16.35 -6.51 -17.83
N LEU A 502 15.17 -6.99 -17.40
CA LEU A 502 14.53 -6.53 -16.19
C LEU A 502 15.08 -7.34 -15.01
N ASN A 503 15.74 -6.68 -14.08
CA ASN A 503 16.37 -7.34 -12.96
C ASN A 503 15.82 -6.88 -11.60
N GLY A 504 16.16 -7.59 -10.54
CA GLY A 504 15.69 -7.37 -9.20
C GLY A 504 16.71 -7.71 -8.12
N MET A 505 16.26 -7.69 -6.89
CA MET A 505 17.07 -8.06 -5.74
C MET A 505 17.19 -9.60 -5.60
N LYS A 506 18.22 -9.98 -4.83
CA LYS A 506 18.66 -11.36 -4.64
C LYS A 506 18.17 -11.99 -3.32
N ASP A 507 17.06 -11.55 -2.76
CA ASP A 507 16.66 -11.98 -1.42
C ASP A 507 15.15 -12.27 -1.21
N GLY A 508 14.30 -12.17 -2.26
CA GLY A 508 12.88 -12.54 -2.19
C GLY A 508 12.60 -13.98 -2.61
N PRO A 509 12.62 -14.96 -1.70
CA PRO A 509 12.42 -16.35 -2.07
C PRO A 509 11.00 -16.61 -2.58
N LEU A 510 10.87 -17.56 -3.50
CA LEU A 510 9.57 -18.03 -4.00
C LEU A 510 8.70 -16.90 -4.58
N ALA A 511 9.32 -15.93 -5.24
CA ALA A 511 8.58 -14.88 -5.94
C ALA A 511 7.78 -15.44 -7.13
N ARG A 512 6.73 -14.74 -7.54
CA ARG A 512 5.85 -15.07 -8.67
C ARG A 512 5.87 -13.92 -9.68
N LEU A 513 6.43 -14.14 -10.85
CA LEU A 513 6.48 -13.17 -11.94
C LEU A 513 5.70 -13.75 -13.14
N VAL A 514 4.49 -13.27 -13.37
CA VAL A 514 3.56 -13.84 -14.35
C VAL A 514 2.96 -12.74 -15.22
N GLY A 515 3.20 -12.84 -16.54
CA GLY A 515 2.72 -11.85 -17.49
C GLY A 515 3.48 -10.53 -17.42
N ILE A 516 4.66 -10.48 -18.04
CA ILE A 516 5.42 -9.24 -18.21
C ILE A 516 5.51 -8.93 -19.68
N THR A 517 5.03 -7.77 -20.09
CA THR A 517 5.02 -7.32 -21.49
C THR A 517 5.69 -5.98 -21.65
N ALA A 518 6.22 -5.72 -22.83
CA ALA A 518 6.81 -4.45 -23.19
C ALA A 518 6.60 -4.13 -24.68
N ASN A 519 6.83 -2.85 -25.04
CA ASN A 519 6.96 -2.44 -26.44
C ASN A 519 8.31 -2.86 -27.07
N HIS A 520 9.11 -3.62 -26.35
CA HIS A 520 10.37 -4.22 -26.78
C HIS A 520 10.52 -5.60 -26.14
N ASN A 521 11.33 -6.49 -26.74
CA ASN A 521 11.56 -7.81 -26.16
C ASN A 521 12.32 -7.71 -24.82
N VAL A 522 11.85 -8.42 -23.80
CA VAL A 522 12.44 -8.41 -22.46
C VAL A 522 12.81 -9.82 -22.01
N GLN A 523 13.84 -9.87 -21.18
CA GLN A 523 14.15 -11.03 -20.35
C GLN A 523 14.12 -10.63 -18.88
N VAL A 524 13.76 -11.56 -18.01
CA VAL A 524 13.66 -11.32 -16.56
C VAL A 524 14.73 -12.10 -15.85
N PHE A 525 15.47 -11.38 -15.00
CA PHE A 525 16.44 -11.98 -14.09
C PHE A 525 16.04 -11.67 -12.65
N TYR A 526 15.70 -12.71 -11.89
CA TYR A 526 15.25 -12.59 -10.49
C TYR A 526 15.87 -13.71 -9.66
N GLU A 527 16.54 -13.36 -8.57
CA GLU A 527 17.16 -14.28 -7.62
C GLU A 527 16.59 -14.09 -6.20
N PRO A 528 16.49 -15.11 -5.38
CA PRO A 528 16.69 -16.53 -5.70
C PRO A 528 15.63 -17.05 -6.66
N SER A 529 15.73 -18.30 -7.08
CA SER A 529 14.84 -18.91 -8.08
C SER A 529 13.37 -18.58 -7.81
N ALA A 530 12.70 -17.99 -8.79
CA ALA A 530 11.30 -17.59 -8.76
C ALA A 530 10.47 -18.41 -9.75
N TYR A 531 9.15 -18.44 -9.57
CA TYR A 531 8.26 -18.91 -10.63
C TYR A 531 8.09 -17.79 -11.66
N ILE A 532 8.55 -18.02 -12.89
CA ILE A 532 8.50 -17.04 -13.97
C ILE A 532 7.73 -17.65 -15.14
N ALA A 533 6.67 -16.99 -15.61
CA ALA A 533 5.82 -17.46 -16.69
C ALA A 533 5.26 -16.30 -17.52
N SER A 534 4.91 -16.59 -18.78
CA SER A 534 4.25 -15.66 -19.71
C SER A 534 5.02 -14.33 -19.89
N ILE A 535 6.35 -14.43 -20.06
CA ILE A 535 7.19 -13.27 -20.39
C ILE A 535 6.97 -12.92 -21.87
N ASN A 536 6.88 -11.63 -22.19
CA ASN A 536 6.50 -11.08 -23.49
C ASN A 536 5.07 -11.50 -23.94
N GLN A 537 4.19 -11.79 -22.97
CA GLN A 537 2.80 -12.18 -23.22
C GLN A 537 1.84 -11.41 -22.33
N VAL A 538 0.75 -10.92 -22.90
CA VAL A 538 -0.34 -10.26 -22.15
C VAL A 538 -1.27 -11.31 -21.55
N LEU A 539 -1.68 -11.12 -20.32
CA LEU A 539 -2.66 -11.99 -19.65
C LEU A 539 -4.10 -11.48 -19.86
N GLU A 540 -4.63 -11.63 -21.10
CA GLU A 540 -5.96 -11.11 -21.44
C GLU A 540 -7.10 -11.74 -20.63
N ASN A 541 -7.00 -13.03 -20.28
CA ASN A 541 -8.03 -13.75 -19.54
C ASN A 541 -8.04 -13.48 -18.04
N VAL A 542 -6.89 -13.08 -17.49
CA VAL A 542 -6.73 -12.73 -16.07
C VAL A 542 -5.85 -11.49 -15.98
N PRO A 543 -6.32 -10.34 -16.45
CA PRO A 543 -5.52 -9.12 -16.47
C PRO A 543 -5.18 -8.61 -15.06
N SER A 544 -6.00 -8.93 -14.06
CA SER A 544 -5.77 -8.64 -12.66
C SER A 544 -5.97 -9.90 -11.81
N LEU A 545 -4.94 -10.30 -11.09
CA LEU A 545 -5.01 -11.43 -10.15
C LEU A 545 -5.94 -11.12 -8.99
N TYR A 546 -5.83 -9.91 -8.42
CA TYR A 546 -6.68 -9.44 -7.34
C TYR A 546 -8.17 -9.56 -7.70
N ARG A 547 -8.57 -9.00 -8.85
CA ARG A 547 -9.96 -9.06 -9.31
C ARG A 547 -10.44 -10.48 -9.58
N TYR A 548 -9.59 -11.28 -10.21
CA TYR A 548 -9.89 -12.68 -10.48
C TYR A 548 -10.15 -13.49 -9.20
N GLN A 549 -9.31 -13.31 -8.17
CA GLN A 549 -9.48 -13.99 -6.89
C GLN A 549 -10.71 -13.47 -6.14
N LEU A 550 -10.93 -12.15 -6.11
CA LEU A 550 -12.08 -11.52 -5.46
C LEU A 550 -13.40 -12.00 -6.07
N GLU A 551 -13.53 -11.97 -7.39
CA GLU A 551 -14.75 -12.43 -8.08
C GLU A 551 -15.04 -13.91 -7.85
N ARG A 552 -14.01 -14.74 -7.71
CA ARG A 552 -14.19 -16.16 -7.37
C ARG A 552 -14.61 -16.39 -5.93
N ARG A 553 -14.11 -15.59 -5.00
CA ARG A 553 -14.47 -15.67 -3.58
C ARG A 553 -15.90 -15.20 -3.33
N LEU A 554 -16.38 -14.21 -4.10
CA LEU A 554 -17.73 -13.63 -3.93
C LEU A 554 -18.84 -14.40 -4.67
N LYS A 555 -18.49 -15.39 -5.50
CA LYS A 555 -19.43 -16.31 -6.17
C LYS A 555 -19.79 -17.49 -5.29
#